data_0b40a3d952dba0f13c1675f32176dbc0
#
_entry.id   0b40a3d952dba0f13c1675f32176dbc0
#
_cell.length_a   1.000
_cell.length_b   1.000
_cell.length_c   1.000
_cell.angle_alpha   90.00
_cell.angle_beta   90.00
_cell.angle_gamma   90.00
#
_symmetry.space_group_name_H-M   'P 1'
#
loop_
_entity.id
_entity.type
_entity.pdbx_description
1 polymer ?
#
loop_
_entity_poly.entity_id
_entity_poly.type
_entity_poly.pdbx_seq_one_letter_code
_entity_poly.pdbx_strand_id
1 'polypeptide(L)'
;LRAKAQSEGFVAFGIAPGHLAPRAGLRLRQWIEEGRHGDMLWMESRVDERANPDILWPEVKSVIMLGMSYAPPHDPMALAGDDTKARISVYAQGRDYHDVVKGALKRLASWLAHSAEVGVKVFVDTAPVMEKALAEVAGLGWQGKHSNIVSKEHGSWLFLGAIYTTAELAPSVPATDTCGSCRACQDICPTNAFPAPYQLDARRCISYLTIEHKGPIDRELRPLMGNHIYGCDDCLAVCPWNKFAETAAAHKAFLPREGLVAPRIADLLALDDTQFRALFSGSPVKRIGRDRFVRNVLTAAGNGRDLGVLPLVEMLMDDTSPVVRGAAIWAMSRLSPEIFAREKQLRFADELDPSVRAEWMLS
;
A
#
# COMPACT_ATOMS: atom_id res chain seq x y z
N LEU A 1 -24.04 19.38 2.16
CA LEU A 1 -22.69 18.88 1.82
C LEU A 1 -22.58 17.36 2.03
N ARG A 2 -22.92 16.81 3.24
CA ARG A 2 -22.87 15.36 3.53
C ARG A 2 -23.71 14.53 2.53
N ALA A 3 -24.95 14.91 2.27
CA ALA A 3 -25.80 14.19 1.30
C ALA A 3 -25.20 14.22 -0.12
N LYS A 4 -24.58 15.34 -0.53
CA LYS A 4 -23.87 15.40 -1.81
C LYS A 4 -22.64 14.50 -1.83
N ALA A 5 -21.86 14.43 -0.74
CA ALA A 5 -20.74 13.52 -0.63
C ALA A 5 -21.18 12.04 -0.76
N GLN A 6 -22.29 11.68 -0.11
CA GLN A 6 -22.87 10.33 -0.24
C GLN A 6 -23.28 10.01 -1.68
N SER A 7 -23.91 10.96 -2.39
CA SER A 7 -24.26 10.76 -3.82
C SER A 7 -23.04 10.58 -4.73
N GLU A 8 -21.84 11.02 -4.32
CA GLU A 8 -20.58 10.81 -5.02
C GLU A 8 -19.86 9.50 -4.60
N GLY A 9 -20.48 8.70 -3.72
CA GLY A 9 -19.98 7.40 -3.29
C GLY A 9 -19.13 7.40 -2.01
N PHE A 10 -19.06 8.53 -1.29
CA PHE A 10 -18.37 8.58 -0.01
C PHE A 10 -19.30 8.06 1.12
N VAL A 11 -18.77 7.15 1.92
CA VAL A 11 -19.49 6.54 3.06
C VAL A 11 -19.13 7.21 4.39
N ALA A 12 -17.96 7.83 4.48
CA ALA A 12 -17.51 8.57 5.66
C ALA A 12 -17.26 10.05 5.30
N PHE A 13 -17.62 10.95 6.22
CA PHE A 13 -17.55 12.39 6.03
C PHE A 13 -17.31 13.08 7.38
N GLY A 14 -16.36 14.00 7.41
CA GLY A 14 -16.12 14.87 8.55
C GLY A 14 -15.38 16.13 8.17
N ILE A 15 -15.25 17.05 9.10
CA ILE A 15 -14.63 18.35 8.92
C ILE A 15 -13.53 18.51 9.97
N ALA A 16 -12.30 18.74 9.51
CA ALA A 16 -11.17 19.16 10.33
C ALA A 16 -10.94 20.68 10.18
N PRO A 17 -10.34 21.35 11.16
CA PRO A 17 -9.87 22.73 11.00
C PRO A 17 -8.75 22.82 9.97
N GLY A 18 -8.50 24.03 9.44
CA GLY A 18 -7.44 24.29 8.47
C GLY A 18 -6.01 24.16 9.03
N HIS A 19 -5.85 23.79 10.28
CA HIS A 19 -4.56 23.54 10.94
C HIS A 19 -4.62 22.26 11.76
N LEU A 20 -3.48 21.60 11.94
CA LEU A 20 -3.33 20.43 12.79
C LEU A 20 -2.57 20.78 14.07
N ALA A 21 -2.88 20.06 15.15
CA ALA A 21 -2.07 20.12 16.35
C ALA A 21 -0.63 19.65 16.09
N PRO A 22 0.40 20.22 16.75
CA PRO A 22 1.82 19.94 16.49
C PRO A 22 2.22 18.47 16.57
N ARG A 23 1.46 17.66 17.30
CA ARG A 23 1.76 16.22 17.55
C ARG A 23 1.97 15.43 16.26
N ALA A 24 1.15 15.64 15.23
CA ALA A 24 1.26 14.90 13.97
C ALA A 24 2.57 15.26 13.24
N GLY A 25 2.91 16.54 13.14
CA GLY A 25 4.14 17.01 12.55
C GLY A 25 5.39 16.55 13.31
N LEU A 26 5.37 16.57 14.65
CA LEU A 26 6.48 16.09 15.49
C LEU A 26 6.73 14.59 15.26
N ARG A 27 5.70 13.77 15.19
CA ARG A 27 5.82 12.34 14.90
C ARG A 27 6.36 12.07 13.50
N LEU A 28 5.96 12.85 12.50
CA LEU A 28 6.48 12.75 11.14
C LEU A 28 7.98 13.04 11.11
N ARG A 29 8.43 14.13 11.75
CA ARG A 29 9.87 14.50 11.84
C ARG A 29 10.68 13.41 12.52
N GLN A 30 10.24 12.92 13.68
CA GLN A 30 10.89 11.83 14.38
C GLN A 30 11.01 10.58 13.48
N TRP A 31 9.95 10.21 12.78
CA TRP A 31 9.94 9.04 11.89
C TRP A 31 10.93 9.18 10.72
N ILE A 32 11.09 10.40 10.20
CA ILE A 32 12.07 10.73 9.17
C ILE A 32 13.50 10.69 9.75
N GLU A 33 13.73 11.32 10.90
CA GLU A 33 15.02 11.36 11.58
C GLU A 33 15.53 9.95 11.92
N GLU A 34 14.65 9.03 12.25
CA GLU A 34 14.98 7.62 12.49
C GLU A 34 15.18 6.81 11.20
N GLY A 35 15.06 7.43 10.03
CA GLY A 35 15.21 6.78 8.71
C GLY A 35 14.17 5.70 8.42
N ARG A 36 13.04 5.68 9.14
CA ARG A 36 12.02 4.65 9.02
C ARG A 36 11.21 4.72 7.71
N HIS A 37 11.38 5.79 6.95
CA HIS A 37 10.76 5.98 5.63
C HIS A 37 11.48 5.22 4.50
N GLY A 38 12.69 4.69 4.75
CA GLY A 38 13.47 3.95 3.75
C GLY A 38 13.74 4.80 2.49
N ASP A 39 13.52 4.24 1.31
CA ASP A 39 13.77 4.92 0.02
C ASP A 39 12.74 5.99 -0.36
N MET A 40 11.75 6.24 0.49
CA MET A 40 10.72 7.27 0.25
C MET A 40 11.25 8.68 0.57
N LEU A 41 12.37 9.09 -0.06
CA LEU A 41 13.03 10.38 0.18
C LEU A 41 12.11 11.58 -0.09
N TRP A 42 11.05 11.40 -0.87
CA TRP A 42 10.01 12.41 -1.06
C TRP A 42 9.25 12.76 0.23
N MET A 43 9.32 11.91 1.27
CA MET A 43 8.77 12.21 2.60
C MET A 43 9.57 13.29 3.33
N GLU A 44 10.89 13.38 3.09
CA GLU A 44 11.76 14.40 3.65
C GLU A 44 11.50 15.78 3.05
N SER A 45 11.06 15.82 1.81
CA SER A 45 10.70 17.05 1.14
C SER A 45 9.36 17.58 1.64
N ARG A 46 9.23 18.90 1.77
CA ARG A 46 7.96 19.57 2.11
C ARG A 46 7.33 19.08 3.43
N VAL A 47 8.17 18.79 4.45
CA VAL A 47 7.72 18.29 5.76
C VAL A 47 6.78 19.29 6.45
N ASP A 48 7.08 20.60 6.36
CA ASP A 48 6.28 21.65 6.99
C ASP A 48 4.88 21.75 6.37
N GLU A 49 4.80 21.74 5.04
CA GLU A 49 3.54 21.72 4.31
C GLU A 49 2.73 20.44 4.60
N ARG A 50 3.44 19.32 4.75
CA ARG A 50 2.83 18.04 5.11
C ARG A 50 2.27 18.06 6.53
N ALA A 51 2.97 18.71 7.45
CA ALA A 51 2.58 18.80 8.85
C ALA A 51 1.35 19.69 9.08
N ASN A 52 1.13 20.70 8.24
CA ASN A 52 0.04 21.66 8.43
C ASN A 52 -0.63 22.07 7.12
N PRO A 53 -1.97 21.95 7.04
CA PRO A 53 -2.74 22.41 5.88
C PRO A 53 -2.56 23.89 5.52
N ASP A 54 -2.46 24.76 6.52
CA ASP A 54 -2.31 26.21 6.35
C ASP A 54 -0.93 26.62 5.80
N ILE A 55 0.10 25.81 5.99
CA ILE A 55 1.40 26.03 5.33
C ILE A 55 1.30 25.67 3.84
N LEU A 56 0.61 24.56 3.53
CA LEU A 56 0.38 24.15 2.14
C LEU A 56 -0.52 25.11 1.37
N TRP A 57 -1.51 25.67 2.06
CA TRP A 57 -2.43 26.66 1.49
C TRP A 57 -2.90 27.65 2.57
N PRO A 58 -2.29 28.86 2.65
CA PRO A 58 -2.57 29.82 3.72
C PRO A 58 -4.03 30.28 3.85
N GLU A 59 -4.81 30.19 2.78
CA GLU A 59 -6.21 30.60 2.77
C GLU A 59 -7.16 29.50 3.29
N VAL A 60 -6.67 28.28 3.58
CA VAL A 60 -7.51 27.19 4.06
C VAL A 60 -8.08 27.49 5.43
N LYS A 61 -9.40 27.34 5.58
CA LYS A 61 -10.09 27.48 6.88
C LYS A 61 -10.60 26.16 7.40
N SER A 62 -11.01 25.28 6.49
CA SER A 62 -11.51 23.95 6.85
C SER A 62 -11.03 22.89 5.86
N VAL A 63 -10.91 21.67 6.36
CA VAL A 63 -10.59 20.48 5.56
C VAL A 63 -11.76 19.49 5.66
N ILE A 64 -12.40 19.21 4.54
CA ILE A 64 -13.45 18.20 4.45
C ILE A 64 -12.76 16.87 4.17
N MET A 65 -12.80 15.97 5.15
CA MET A 65 -12.27 14.61 5.04
C MET A 65 -13.37 13.65 4.63
N LEU A 66 -13.03 12.78 3.69
CA LEU A 66 -13.96 11.87 3.04
C LEU A 66 -13.36 10.47 3.01
N GLY A 67 -14.22 9.47 3.21
CA GLY A 67 -13.85 8.06 3.14
C GLY A 67 -14.70 7.32 2.11
N MET A 68 -14.05 6.49 1.27
CA MET A 68 -14.72 5.62 0.29
C MET A 68 -14.35 4.17 0.61
N SER A 69 -15.35 3.32 0.85
CA SER A 69 -15.12 1.94 1.27
C SER A 69 -14.62 1.07 0.12
N TYR A 70 -13.63 0.21 0.44
CA TYR A 70 -13.15 -0.88 -0.41
C TYR A 70 -13.18 -2.23 0.31
N ALA A 71 -14.09 -2.40 1.26
CA ALA A 71 -14.24 -3.64 2.01
C ALA A 71 -14.29 -4.86 1.09
N PRO A 72 -13.41 -5.86 1.29
CA PRO A 72 -13.31 -7.00 0.39
C PRO A 72 -14.52 -7.94 0.51
N PRO A 73 -14.92 -8.59 -0.62
CA PRO A 73 -15.96 -9.61 -0.59
C PRO A 73 -15.44 -11.00 -0.14
N HIS A 74 -14.14 -11.13 0.10
CA HIS A 74 -13.46 -12.38 0.47
C HIS A 74 -12.47 -12.12 1.60
N ASP A 75 -12.07 -13.18 2.29
CA ASP A 75 -11.02 -13.10 3.31
C ASP A 75 -9.64 -12.83 2.65
N PRO A 76 -8.98 -11.70 2.92
CA PRO A 76 -7.67 -11.40 2.38
C PRO A 76 -6.57 -12.39 2.82
N MET A 77 -6.83 -13.15 3.89
CA MET A 77 -5.90 -14.15 4.43
C MET A 77 -6.07 -15.55 3.82
N ALA A 78 -7.13 -15.78 3.03
CA ALA A 78 -7.49 -17.11 2.51
C ALA A 78 -6.37 -17.81 1.69
N LEU A 79 -5.48 -17.04 1.07
CA LEU A 79 -4.36 -17.56 0.28
C LEU A 79 -3.04 -17.63 1.05
N ALA A 80 -3.04 -17.35 2.35
CA ALA A 80 -1.82 -17.45 3.15
C ALA A 80 -1.30 -18.90 3.15
N GLY A 81 -0.04 -19.08 2.71
CA GLY A 81 0.58 -20.40 2.62
C GLY A 81 0.19 -21.25 1.40
N ASP A 82 -0.54 -20.70 0.41
CA ASP A 82 -0.72 -21.35 -0.88
C ASP A 82 0.53 -21.15 -1.74
N ASP A 83 1.26 -22.22 -2.00
CA ASP A 83 2.54 -22.20 -2.72
C ASP A 83 2.38 -21.91 -4.23
N THR A 84 1.16 -21.96 -4.77
CA THR A 84 0.88 -21.77 -6.20
C THR A 84 0.24 -20.44 -6.53
N LYS A 85 -0.30 -19.73 -5.51
CA LYS A 85 -1.05 -18.48 -5.66
C LYS A 85 -0.31 -17.31 -5.04
N ALA A 86 -0.40 -16.17 -5.69
CA ALA A 86 0.14 -14.92 -5.18
C ALA A 86 -0.93 -14.09 -4.49
N ARG A 87 -0.53 -13.29 -3.51
CA ARG A 87 -1.39 -12.34 -2.80
C ARG A 87 -1.12 -10.92 -3.29
N ILE A 88 -2.18 -10.27 -3.79
CA ILE A 88 -2.22 -8.85 -4.11
C ILE A 88 -3.14 -8.19 -3.08
N SER A 89 -2.68 -7.10 -2.47
CA SER A 89 -3.50 -6.32 -1.53
C SER A 89 -4.86 -5.97 -2.14
N VAL A 90 -5.90 -6.08 -1.36
CA VAL A 90 -7.30 -5.88 -1.76
C VAL A 90 -7.49 -4.55 -2.50
N TYR A 91 -6.86 -3.48 -2.00
CA TYR A 91 -7.01 -2.15 -2.60
C TYR A 91 -6.51 -2.07 -4.06
N ALA A 92 -5.66 -2.99 -4.48
CA ALA A 92 -5.05 -3.02 -5.81
C ALA A 92 -5.70 -4.03 -6.77
N GLN A 93 -6.65 -4.83 -6.31
CA GLN A 93 -7.36 -5.82 -7.12
C GLN A 93 -8.41 -5.20 -8.04
N GLY A 94 -8.92 -4.00 -7.73
CA GLY A 94 -9.89 -3.24 -8.51
C GLY A 94 -9.26 -2.15 -9.39
N ARG A 95 -10.04 -1.09 -9.63
CA ARG A 95 -9.57 0.11 -10.32
C ARG A 95 -8.65 0.94 -9.43
N ASP A 96 -7.75 1.68 -10.06
CA ASP A 96 -6.86 2.63 -9.35
C ASP A 96 -7.69 3.67 -8.58
N TYR A 97 -7.58 3.61 -7.24
CA TYR A 97 -8.34 4.48 -6.35
C TYR A 97 -8.00 5.96 -6.51
N HIS A 98 -6.78 6.28 -6.93
CA HIS A 98 -6.38 7.66 -7.19
C HIS A 98 -7.32 8.32 -8.20
N ASP A 99 -7.67 7.63 -9.27
CA ASP A 99 -8.54 8.17 -10.31
C ASP A 99 -10.00 8.23 -9.84
N VAL A 100 -10.47 7.18 -9.16
CA VAL A 100 -11.87 7.06 -8.71
C VAL A 100 -12.17 8.10 -7.63
N VAL A 101 -11.36 8.13 -6.56
CA VAL A 101 -11.55 9.05 -5.43
C VAL A 101 -11.34 10.50 -5.89
N LYS A 102 -10.27 10.77 -6.67
CA LYS A 102 -10.01 12.12 -7.19
C LYS A 102 -11.12 12.63 -8.09
N GLY A 103 -11.71 11.75 -8.91
CA GLY A 103 -12.86 12.09 -9.75
C GLY A 103 -14.08 12.50 -8.91
N ALA A 104 -14.41 11.75 -7.86
CA ALA A 104 -15.49 12.04 -6.94
C ALA A 104 -15.23 13.33 -6.14
N LEU A 105 -13.99 13.52 -5.65
CA LEU A 105 -13.58 14.75 -4.95
C LEU A 105 -13.73 15.98 -5.83
N LYS A 106 -13.31 15.92 -7.10
CA LYS A 106 -13.44 17.05 -8.03
C LYS A 106 -14.90 17.43 -8.26
N ARG A 107 -15.81 16.47 -8.45
CA ARG A 107 -17.23 16.76 -8.63
C ARG A 107 -17.85 17.41 -7.39
N LEU A 108 -17.53 16.88 -6.20
CA LEU A 108 -17.99 17.46 -4.93
C LEU A 108 -17.42 18.85 -4.69
N ALA A 109 -16.11 19.04 -4.94
CA ALA A 109 -15.42 20.31 -4.77
C ALA A 109 -15.95 21.39 -5.73
N SER A 110 -16.19 21.05 -7.01
CA SER A 110 -16.78 21.97 -7.99
C SER A 110 -18.18 22.38 -7.59
N TRP A 111 -18.99 21.44 -7.09
CA TRP A 111 -20.32 21.76 -6.57
C TRP A 111 -20.23 22.71 -5.37
N LEU A 112 -19.33 22.45 -4.40
CA LEU A 112 -19.15 23.31 -3.23
C LEU A 112 -18.69 24.71 -3.61
N ALA A 113 -17.67 24.80 -4.48
CA ALA A 113 -17.14 26.08 -4.94
C ALA A 113 -18.21 26.96 -5.60
N HIS A 114 -19.05 26.35 -6.44
CA HIS A 114 -20.13 27.07 -7.11
C HIS A 114 -21.29 27.44 -6.16
N SER A 115 -21.66 26.53 -5.23
CA SER A 115 -22.82 26.75 -4.35
C SER A 115 -22.57 27.72 -3.21
N ALA A 116 -21.30 27.88 -2.79
CA ALA A 116 -20.90 28.71 -1.66
C ALA A 116 -19.91 29.82 -2.01
N GLU A 117 -19.54 29.96 -3.27
CA GLU A 117 -18.55 30.96 -3.77
C GLU A 117 -17.22 30.91 -3.03
N VAL A 118 -16.70 29.70 -2.76
CA VAL A 118 -15.48 29.47 -1.97
C VAL A 118 -14.36 28.83 -2.77
N GLY A 119 -13.11 29.08 -2.36
CA GLY A 119 -11.95 28.39 -2.89
C GLY A 119 -11.92 26.93 -2.43
N VAL A 120 -11.47 26.02 -3.32
CA VAL A 120 -11.32 24.60 -3.02
C VAL A 120 -10.06 24.00 -3.67
N LYS A 121 -9.40 23.05 -2.97
CA LYS A 121 -8.34 22.21 -3.53
C LYS A 121 -8.60 20.76 -3.12
N VAL A 122 -8.34 19.80 -4.01
CA VAL A 122 -8.58 18.38 -3.75
C VAL A 122 -7.28 17.60 -3.68
N PHE A 123 -7.20 16.68 -2.72
CA PHE A 123 -6.03 15.86 -2.48
C PHE A 123 -6.44 14.40 -2.26
N VAL A 124 -5.65 13.50 -2.81
CA VAL A 124 -5.70 12.05 -2.57
C VAL A 124 -4.29 11.50 -2.70
N ASP A 125 -3.72 11.02 -1.61
CA ASP A 125 -2.45 10.30 -1.45
C ASP A 125 -1.19 10.97 -2.04
N THR A 126 -1.25 11.60 -3.21
CA THR A 126 -0.08 12.09 -3.96
C THR A 126 0.43 13.47 -3.55
N ALA A 127 -0.21 14.14 -2.61
CA ALA A 127 0.15 15.48 -2.14
C ALA A 127 0.83 15.44 -0.76
N PRO A 128 1.53 16.52 -0.35
CA PRO A 128 2.09 16.63 1.00
C PRO A 128 0.98 16.92 2.03
N VAL A 129 0.11 15.96 2.25
CA VAL A 129 -1.05 16.03 3.15
C VAL A 129 -1.02 14.82 4.09
N MET A 130 -1.20 15.05 5.38
CA MET A 130 -1.34 13.99 6.38
C MET A 130 -2.81 13.56 6.52
N GLU A 131 -3.33 12.87 5.50
CA GLU A 131 -4.74 12.50 5.41
C GLU A 131 -5.23 11.69 6.61
N LYS A 132 -4.40 10.79 7.15
CA LYS A 132 -4.76 9.98 8.32
C LYS A 132 -4.96 10.84 9.58
N ALA A 133 -4.06 11.79 9.83
CA ALA A 133 -4.18 12.70 10.97
C ALA A 133 -5.41 13.62 10.82
N LEU A 134 -5.66 14.12 9.61
CA LEU A 134 -6.86 14.91 9.31
C LEU A 134 -8.14 14.10 9.47
N ALA A 135 -8.15 12.83 9.03
CA ALA A 135 -9.30 11.94 9.16
C ALA A 135 -9.65 11.65 10.63
N GLU A 136 -8.64 11.52 11.50
CA GLU A 136 -8.83 11.36 12.95
C GLU A 136 -9.46 12.62 13.56
N VAL A 137 -8.92 13.79 13.25
CA VAL A 137 -9.45 15.08 13.73
C VAL A 137 -10.85 15.35 13.17
N ALA A 138 -11.12 14.95 11.93
CA ALA A 138 -12.44 15.06 11.31
C ALA A 138 -13.45 14.02 11.79
N GLY A 139 -13.06 13.08 12.66
CA GLY A 139 -13.96 12.10 13.25
C GLY A 139 -14.34 10.90 12.37
N LEU A 140 -13.60 10.65 11.25
CA LEU A 140 -13.87 9.49 10.38
C LEU A 140 -13.48 8.16 11.05
N GLY A 141 -12.52 8.20 11.95
CA GLY A 141 -11.96 7.08 12.66
C GLY A 141 -10.66 7.50 13.34
N TRP A 142 -10.06 6.63 14.13
CA TRP A 142 -8.77 6.90 14.78
C TRP A 142 -7.62 6.21 14.02
N GLN A 143 -6.43 6.73 14.18
CA GLN A 143 -5.24 6.04 13.68
C GLN A 143 -4.95 4.85 14.59
N GLY A 144 -5.19 3.62 14.09
CA GLY A 144 -5.01 2.39 14.83
C GLY A 144 -3.53 2.05 15.10
N LYS A 145 -3.28 1.01 15.91
CA LYS A 145 -1.91 0.54 16.22
C LYS A 145 -1.13 0.09 14.98
N HIS A 146 -1.81 -0.25 13.88
CA HIS A 146 -1.22 -0.55 12.57
C HIS A 146 -0.98 0.70 11.71
N SER A 147 -1.07 1.90 12.27
CA SER A 147 -0.85 3.20 11.60
C SER A 147 -1.83 3.57 10.47
N ASN A 148 -2.88 2.81 10.23
CA ASN A 148 -3.98 3.15 9.32
C ASN A 148 -5.22 3.60 10.09
N ILE A 149 -6.18 4.24 9.39
CA ILE A 149 -7.44 4.65 10.00
C ILE A 149 -8.31 3.42 10.29
N VAL A 150 -8.93 3.42 11.45
CA VAL A 150 -9.95 2.46 11.87
C VAL A 150 -11.25 3.21 12.12
N SER A 151 -12.26 2.91 11.35
CA SER A 151 -13.62 3.43 11.53
C SER A 151 -14.47 2.47 12.37
N LYS A 152 -15.36 3.00 13.21
CA LYS A 152 -16.35 2.18 13.95
C LYS A 152 -17.35 1.50 13.02
N GLU A 153 -17.65 2.14 11.89
CA GLU A 153 -18.70 1.68 10.96
C GLU A 153 -18.12 0.92 9.77
N HIS A 154 -16.85 1.23 9.35
CA HIS A 154 -16.28 0.74 8.12
C HIS A 154 -14.96 -0.04 8.34
N GLY A 155 -14.58 -0.31 9.59
CA GLY A 155 -13.32 -1.01 9.90
C GLY A 155 -12.10 -0.27 9.35
N SER A 156 -11.16 -1.03 8.78
CA SER A 156 -9.88 -0.51 8.24
C SER A 156 -9.90 -0.32 6.71
N TRP A 157 -11.06 -0.45 6.05
CA TRP A 157 -11.19 -0.53 4.60
C TRP A 157 -11.69 0.77 3.98
N LEU A 158 -11.02 1.89 4.28
CA LEU A 158 -11.37 3.21 3.74
C LEU A 158 -10.21 3.83 2.97
N PHE A 159 -10.44 4.19 1.71
CA PHE A 159 -9.64 5.19 1.02
C PHE A 159 -10.01 6.56 1.53
N LEU A 160 -9.01 7.40 1.74
CA LEU A 160 -9.18 8.77 2.19
C LEU A 160 -9.07 9.76 1.04
N GLY A 161 -9.76 10.87 1.19
CA GLY A 161 -9.62 12.02 0.32
C GLY A 161 -9.92 13.30 1.07
N ALA A 162 -9.29 14.39 0.66
CA ALA A 162 -9.42 15.69 1.31
C ALA A 162 -9.86 16.77 0.32
N ILE A 163 -10.77 17.64 0.75
CA ILE A 163 -11.07 18.91 0.10
C ILE A 163 -10.71 20.03 1.07
N TYR A 164 -9.68 20.80 0.75
CA TYR A 164 -9.36 22.03 1.44
C TYR A 164 -10.28 23.13 0.93
N THR A 165 -10.78 23.97 1.82
CA THR A 165 -11.69 25.07 1.44
C THR A 165 -11.45 26.32 2.26
N THR A 166 -11.72 27.47 1.62
CA THR A 166 -11.76 28.79 2.29
C THR A 166 -13.06 28.99 3.06
N ALA A 167 -14.03 28.09 2.95
CA ALA A 167 -15.24 28.11 3.79
C ALA A 167 -14.89 27.82 5.25
N GLU A 168 -15.46 28.58 6.14
CA GLU A 168 -15.41 28.32 7.57
C GLU A 168 -16.55 27.39 7.96
N LEU A 169 -16.20 26.11 8.20
CA LEU A 169 -17.16 25.05 8.53
C LEU A 169 -16.96 24.60 9.99
N ALA A 170 -18.04 24.33 10.68
CA ALA A 170 -17.97 23.79 12.04
C ALA A 170 -17.24 22.44 12.06
N PRO A 171 -16.12 22.31 12.81
CA PRO A 171 -15.38 21.06 12.90
C PRO A 171 -16.21 19.93 13.49
N SER A 172 -15.95 18.72 13.01
CA SER A 172 -16.49 17.49 13.61
C SER A 172 -15.83 17.19 14.96
N VAL A 173 -16.48 16.37 15.77
CA VAL A 173 -15.86 15.84 16.99
C VAL A 173 -14.77 14.83 16.57
N PRO A 174 -13.53 14.98 17.05
CA PRO A 174 -12.46 14.05 16.74
C PRO A 174 -12.78 12.61 17.18
N ALA A 175 -12.28 11.63 16.44
CA ALA A 175 -12.43 10.23 16.79
C ALA A 175 -11.58 9.89 18.03
N THR A 176 -12.13 9.03 18.88
CA THR A 176 -11.42 8.51 20.05
C THR A 176 -10.81 7.15 19.73
N ASP A 177 -9.55 6.95 20.08
CA ASP A 177 -8.88 5.65 19.94
C ASP A 177 -9.59 4.58 20.81
N THR A 178 -9.95 3.49 20.17
CA THR A 178 -10.58 2.33 20.77
C THR A 178 -9.84 1.02 20.49
N CYS A 179 -8.54 1.08 20.19
CA CYS A 179 -7.69 -0.11 20.07
C CYS A 179 -7.53 -0.88 21.39
N GLY A 180 -7.61 -0.18 22.54
CA GLY A 180 -7.51 -0.79 23.87
C GLY A 180 -6.25 -1.66 24.03
N SER A 181 -6.39 -2.86 24.63
CA SER A 181 -5.29 -3.82 24.82
C SER A 181 -5.01 -4.71 23.58
N CYS A 182 -5.83 -4.63 22.51
CA CYS A 182 -5.67 -5.45 21.32
C CYS A 182 -4.29 -5.26 20.65
N ARG A 183 -3.66 -6.38 20.24
CA ARG A 183 -2.36 -6.41 19.54
C ARG A 183 -2.40 -7.20 18.25
N ALA A 184 -3.55 -7.68 17.79
CA ALA A 184 -3.67 -8.60 16.66
C ALA A 184 -2.89 -8.15 15.42
N CYS A 185 -2.96 -6.85 15.06
CA CYS A 185 -2.24 -6.31 13.91
C CYS A 185 -0.71 -6.29 14.07
N GLN A 186 -0.20 -6.21 15.29
CA GLN A 186 1.24 -6.28 15.57
C GLN A 186 1.72 -7.73 15.55
N ASP A 187 0.93 -8.63 16.16
CA ASP A 187 1.28 -10.03 16.31
C ASP A 187 1.24 -10.81 14.97
N ILE A 188 0.37 -10.41 14.03
CA ILE A 188 0.27 -11.03 12.71
C ILE A 188 1.38 -10.58 11.75
N CYS A 189 2.06 -9.46 12.00
CA CYS A 189 3.02 -8.90 11.06
C CYS A 189 4.25 -9.80 10.91
N PRO A 190 4.45 -10.47 9.76
CA PRO A 190 5.49 -11.50 9.64
C PRO A 190 6.91 -10.91 9.68
N THR A 191 7.06 -9.64 9.36
CA THR A 191 8.35 -8.93 9.33
C THR A 191 8.60 -8.07 10.56
N ASN A 192 7.71 -8.08 11.56
CA ASN A 192 7.79 -7.24 12.75
C ASN A 192 8.02 -5.74 12.40
N ALA A 193 7.21 -5.24 11.47
CA ALA A 193 7.31 -3.85 11.00
C ALA A 193 6.80 -2.81 12.02
N PHE A 194 6.24 -3.23 13.16
CA PHE A 194 5.73 -2.36 14.23
C PHE A 194 6.66 -2.41 15.45
N PRO A 195 7.65 -1.51 15.57
CA PRO A 195 8.56 -1.48 16.74
C PRO A 195 7.81 -1.15 18.03
N ALA A 196 6.68 -0.45 17.94
CA ALA A 196 5.76 -0.15 19.02
C ALA A 196 4.36 0.12 18.47
N PRO A 197 3.30 0.09 19.32
CA PRO A 197 1.96 0.52 18.91
C PRO A 197 1.99 1.91 18.24
N TYR A 198 1.26 2.08 17.14
CA TYR A 198 1.17 3.33 16.36
C TYR A 198 2.47 3.76 15.67
N GLN A 199 3.49 2.93 15.66
CA GLN A 199 4.76 3.18 14.99
C GLN A 199 4.99 2.12 13.92
N LEU A 200 5.41 2.57 12.73
CA LEU A 200 5.75 1.71 11.60
C LEU A 200 7.17 1.98 11.15
N ASP A 201 7.97 0.94 11.01
CA ASP A 201 9.20 0.97 10.24
C ASP A 201 8.91 0.49 8.81
N ALA A 202 8.86 1.42 7.86
CA ALA A 202 8.52 1.09 6.48
C ALA A 202 9.54 0.13 5.87
N ARG A 203 10.81 0.19 6.25
CA ARG A 203 11.89 -0.67 5.73
C ARG A 203 11.62 -2.17 5.93
N ARG A 204 10.77 -2.51 6.91
CA ARG A 204 10.34 -3.88 7.20
C ARG A 204 8.93 -4.19 6.69
N CYS A 205 8.14 -3.18 6.31
CA CYS A 205 6.75 -3.37 5.87
C CYS A 205 6.70 -4.01 4.48
N ILE A 206 6.00 -5.13 4.33
CA ILE A 206 5.84 -5.83 3.04
C ILE A 206 5.21 -4.91 1.99
N SER A 207 4.28 -4.04 2.37
CA SER A 207 3.70 -3.06 1.46
C SER A 207 4.77 -2.14 0.88
N TYR A 208 5.65 -1.59 1.72
CA TYR A 208 6.79 -0.78 1.26
C TYR A 208 7.75 -1.60 0.38
N LEU A 209 8.14 -2.80 0.81
CA LEU A 209 9.09 -3.65 0.10
C LEU A 209 8.62 -4.02 -1.30
N THR A 210 7.32 -4.22 -1.48
CA THR A 210 6.72 -4.61 -2.76
C THR A 210 6.37 -3.43 -3.67
N ILE A 211 6.20 -2.21 -3.13
CA ILE A 211 5.71 -1.05 -3.87
C ILE A 211 6.77 0.03 -4.03
N GLU A 212 7.42 0.44 -2.93
CA GLU A 212 8.30 1.61 -2.93
C GLU A 212 9.77 1.24 -3.13
N HIS A 213 10.22 0.17 -2.49
CA HIS A 213 11.61 -0.27 -2.55
C HIS A 213 12.00 -0.72 -3.97
N LYS A 214 13.06 -0.12 -4.51
CA LYS A 214 13.46 -0.29 -5.93
C LYS A 214 14.53 -1.38 -6.13
N GLY A 215 15.38 -1.59 -5.15
CA GLY A 215 16.50 -2.53 -5.21
C GLY A 215 16.16 -3.99 -4.89
N PRO A 216 17.16 -4.85 -4.71
CA PRO A 216 16.98 -6.18 -4.17
C PRO A 216 16.45 -6.10 -2.72
N ILE A 217 15.44 -6.90 -2.41
CA ILE A 217 14.89 -6.99 -1.05
C ILE A 217 15.93 -7.66 -0.14
N ASP A 218 16.04 -7.17 1.10
CA ASP A 218 16.92 -7.77 2.09
C ASP A 218 16.62 -9.28 2.24
N ARG A 219 17.68 -10.09 2.25
CA ARG A 219 17.60 -11.56 2.30
C ARG A 219 16.88 -12.06 3.55
N GLU A 220 17.04 -11.38 4.68
CA GLU A 220 16.36 -11.75 5.93
C GLU A 220 14.84 -11.54 5.84
N LEU A 221 14.38 -10.61 5.03
CA LEU A 221 12.96 -10.29 4.89
C LEU A 221 12.26 -11.15 3.85
N ARG A 222 12.95 -11.62 2.81
CA ARG A 222 12.33 -12.39 1.71
C ARG A 222 11.55 -13.61 2.19
N PRO A 223 12.08 -14.49 3.08
CA PRO A 223 11.33 -15.64 3.58
C PRO A 223 10.07 -15.26 4.36
N LEU A 224 10.10 -14.11 5.03
CA LEU A 224 9.00 -13.60 5.85
C LEU A 224 7.85 -13.00 5.02
N MET A 225 8.10 -12.69 3.75
CA MET A 225 7.10 -12.11 2.86
C MET A 225 6.05 -13.13 2.38
N GLY A 226 6.35 -14.42 2.49
CA GLY A 226 5.46 -15.46 1.99
C GLY A 226 5.13 -15.27 0.51
N ASN A 227 3.85 -15.35 0.15
CA ASN A 227 3.37 -15.20 -1.22
C ASN A 227 2.82 -13.80 -1.56
N HIS A 228 3.19 -12.75 -0.78
CA HIS A 228 2.84 -11.37 -1.10
C HIS A 228 3.67 -10.85 -2.27
N ILE A 229 2.98 -10.30 -3.29
CA ILE A 229 3.65 -9.74 -4.47
C ILE A 229 3.37 -8.25 -4.68
N TYR A 230 2.31 -7.71 -4.06
CA TYR A 230 1.98 -6.29 -4.13
C TYR A 230 1.13 -5.87 -2.93
N GLY A 231 1.66 -5.03 -2.06
CA GLY A 231 1.00 -4.62 -0.83
C GLY A 231 0.92 -5.76 0.19
N CYS A 232 0.28 -5.48 1.31
CA CYS A 232 0.05 -6.43 2.39
C CYS A 232 -1.15 -5.96 3.22
N ASP A 233 -2.11 -6.85 3.42
CA ASP A 233 -3.32 -6.55 4.18
C ASP A 233 -3.33 -7.19 5.57
N ASP A 234 -2.32 -7.98 5.94
CA ASP A 234 -2.35 -8.84 7.13
C ASP A 234 -2.74 -8.08 8.39
N CYS A 235 -2.14 -6.91 8.64
CA CYS A 235 -2.44 -6.09 9.80
C CYS A 235 -3.85 -5.44 9.74
N LEU A 236 -4.38 -5.20 8.54
CA LEU A 236 -5.73 -4.69 8.36
C LEU A 236 -6.75 -5.81 8.52
N ALA A 237 -6.52 -6.96 7.88
CA ALA A 237 -7.45 -8.10 7.84
C ALA A 237 -7.82 -8.61 9.23
N VAL A 238 -6.85 -8.68 10.15
CA VAL A 238 -7.08 -9.17 11.52
C VAL A 238 -7.69 -8.15 12.47
N CYS A 239 -7.94 -6.92 12.01
CA CYS A 239 -8.52 -5.89 12.86
C CYS A 239 -9.96 -6.28 13.28
N PRO A 240 -10.27 -6.39 14.58
CA PRO A 240 -11.59 -6.83 15.03
C PRO A 240 -12.72 -5.85 14.66
N TRP A 241 -12.39 -4.61 14.33
CA TRP A 241 -13.35 -3.61 13.88
C TRP A 241 -13.86 -3.87 12.45
N ASN A 242 -13.17 -4.72 11.66
CA ASN A 242 -13.63 -5.10 10.32
C ASN A 242 -14.95 -5.87 10.32
N LYS A 243 -15.38 -6.44 11.45
CA LYS A 243 -16.69 -7.08 11.58
C LYS A 243 -17.88 -6.13 11.31
N PHE A 244 -17.64 -4.81 11.35
CA PHE A 244 -18.63 -3.79 11.04
C PHE A 244 -18.52 -3.26 9.61
N ALA A 245 -17.46 -3.65 8.88
CA ALA A 245 -17.27 -3.26 7.49
C ALA A 245 -18.15 -4.11 6.58
N GLU A 246 -19.12 -3.48 5.94
CA GLU A 246 -20.02 -4.14 5.01
C GLU A 246 -19.47 -4.10 3.59
N THR A 247 -19.34 -5.25 2.95
CA THR A 247 -18.95 -5.34 1.53
C THR A 247 -19.93 -4.58 0.62
N ALA A 248 -21.20 -4.55 0.97
CA ALA A 248 -22.21 -3.78 0.23
C ALA A 248 -21.95 -2.26 0.22
N ALA A 249 -21.20 -1.74 1.20
CA ALA A 249 -20.78 -0.35 1.23
C ALA A 249 -19.56 -0.08 0.33
N ALA A 250 -18.89 -1.11 -0.18
CA ALA A 250 -17.73 -0.95 -1.06
C ALA A 250 -18.15 -0.34 -2.40
N HIS A 251 -17.36 0.64 -2.85
CA HIS A 251 -17.59 1.26 -4.15
C HIS A 251 -17.32 0.25 -5.28
N LYS A 252 -18.26 0.13 -6.24
CA LYS A 252 -18.21 -0.87 -7.32
C LYS A 252 -16.90 -0.89 -8.12
N ALA A 253 -16.23 0.25 -8.26
CA ALA A 253 -14.95 0.33 -8.96
C ALA A 253 -13.81 -0.40 -8.23
N PHE A 254 -13.94 -0.69 -6.95
CA PHE A 254 -12.94 -1.35 -6.12
C PHE A 254 -13.18 -2.85 -5.96
N LEU A 255 -14.31 -3.34 -6.47
CA LEU A 255 -14.55 -4.78 -6.50
C LEU A 255 -13.41 -5.47 -7.28
N PRO A 256 -12.90 -6.59 -6.76
CA PRO A 256 -11.76 -7.26 -7.36
C PRO A 256 -12.07 -7.77 -8.77
N ARG A 257 -11.08 -7.67 -9.65
CA ARG A 257 -11.09 -8.35 -10.94
C ARG A 257 -10.82 -9.84 -10.69
N GLU A 258 -11.58 -10.72 -11.32
CA GLU A 258 -11.50 -12.17 -11.12
C GLU A 258 -10.07 -12.72 -11.21
N GLY A 259 -9.30 -12.30 -12.20
CA GLY A 259 -7.90 -12.72 -12.39
C GLY A 259 -6.90 -12.18 -11.36
N LEU A 260 -7.31 -11.26 -10.44
CA LEU A 260 -6.43 -10.66 -9.44
C LEU A 260 -6.71 -11.12 -8.00
N VAL A 261 -7.77 -11.90 -7.78
CA VAL A 261 -8.11 -12.44 -6.44
C VAL A 261 -7.13 -13.54 -6.03
N ALA A 262 -6.83 -14.47 -6.94
CA ALA A 262 -5.98 -15.62 -6.66
C ALA A 262 -5.09 -15.95 -7.88
N PRO A 263 -4.25 -15.00 -8.33
CA PRO A 263 -3.42 -15.20 -9.52
C PRO A 263 -2.37 -16.28 -9.28
N ARG A 264 -2.13 -17.11 -10.30
CA ARG A 264 -1.11 -18.16 -10.22
C ARG A 264 0.29 -17.54 -10.38
N ILE A 265 1.21 -17.94 -9.51
CA ILE A 265 2.61 -17.47 -9.56
C ILE A 265 3.23 -17.78 -10.93
N ALA A 266 3.01 -18.97 -11.47
CA ALA A 266 3.54 -19.37 -12.78
C ALA A 266 3.07 -18.44 -13.91
N ASP A 267 1.78 -18.06 -13.93
CA ASP A 267 1.22 -17.19 -14.96
C ASP A 267 1.83 -15.77 -14.87
N LEU A 268 2.11 -15.31 -13.65
CA LEU A 268 2.69 -13.99 -13.41
C LEU A 268 4.20 -13.92 -13.73
N LEU A 269 4.95 -15.01 -13.55
CA LEU A 269 6.36 -15.11 -13.94
C LEU A 269 6.55 -15.06 -15.46
N ALA A 270 5.56 -15.53 -16.21
CA ALA A 270 5.61 -15.57 -17.68
C ALA A 270 5.36 -14.21 -18.35
N LEU A 271 4.97 -13.16 -17.59
CA LEU A 271 4.58 -11.88 -18.16
C LEU A 271 5.79 -11.10 -18.73
N ASP A 272 5.73 -10.74 -20.00
CA ASP A 272 6.55 -9.66 -20.57
C ASP A 272 5.99 -8.27 -20.19
N ASP A 273 6.69 -7.18 -20.56
CA ASP A 273 6.25 -5.81 -20.23
C ASP A 273 4.90 -5.46 -20.87
N THR A 274 4.62 -5.92 -22.08
CA THR A 274 3.37 -5.67 -22.79
C THR A 274 2.20 -6.35 -22.09
N GLN A 275 2.36 -7.61 -21.76
CA GLN A 275 1.37 -8.41 -21.04
C GLN A 275 1.13 -7.88 -19.61
N PHE A 276 2.21 -7.50 -18.90
CA PHE A 276 2.11 -6.84 -17.58
C PHE A 276 1.28 -5.56 -17.65
N ARG A 277 1.58 -4.68 -18.62
CA ARG A 277 0.88 -3.41 -18.80
C ARG A 277 -0.60 -3.61 -19.18
N ALA A 278 -0.91 -4.65 -19.95
CA ALA A 278 -2.27 -5.00 -20.32
C ALA A 278 -3.06 -5.51 -19.11
N LEU A 279 -2.51 -6.49 -18.36
CA LEU A 279 -3.14 -7.09 -17.18
C LEU A 279 -3.45 -6.04 -16.11
N PHE A 280 -2.49 -5.14 -15.83
CA PHE A 280 -2.61 -4.13 -14.78
C PHE A 280 -3.06 -2.76 -15.30
N SER A 281 -3.66 -2.70 -16.50
CA SER A 281 -4.24 -1.45 -17.00
C SER A 281 -5.31 -0.93 -16.03
N GLY A 282 -5.18 0.35 -15.62
CA GLY A 282 -6.09 1.00 -14.66
C GLY A 282 -6.05 0.41 -13.23
N SER A 283 -5.01 -0.34 -12.88
CA SER A 283 -4.68 -0.79 -11.52
C SER A 283 -3.45 -0.04 -11.00
N PRO A 284 -3.34 0.21 -9.67
CA PRO A 284 -2.15 0.82 -9.09
C PRO A 284 -0.90 -0.05 -9.24
N VAL A 285 -1.04 -1.37 -9.42
CA VAL A 285 0.08 -2.31 -9.64
C VAL A 285 0.94 -1.89 -10.84
N LYS A 286 0.34 -1.33 -11.90
CA LYS A 286 1.07 -0.87 -13.10
C LYS A 286 2.18 0.14 -12.77
N ARG A 287 2.06 0.89 -11.68
CA ARG A 287 2.98 1.98 -11.30
C ARG A 287 4.38 1.49 -10.93
N ILE A 288 4.51 0.27 -10.44
CA ILE A 288 5.83 -0.26 -10.03
C ILE A 288 6.67 -0.75 -11.22
N GLY A 289 6.07 -0.98 -12.38
CA GLY A 289 6.74 -1.54 -13.56
C GLY A 289 6.93 -3.05 -13.47
N ARG A 290 7.18 -3.67 -14.64
CA ARG A 290 7.34 -5.13 -14.78
C ARG A 290 8.47 -5.67 -13.91
N ASP A 291 9.62 -5.04 -13.87
CA ASP A 291 10.81 -5.61 -13.23
C ASP A 291 10.66 -5.74 -11.71
N ARG A 292 10.15 -4.70 -11.04
CA ARG A 292 9.86 -4.79 -9.60
C ARG A 292 8.73 -5.77 -9.31
N PHE A 293 7.73 -5.84 -10.19
CA PHE A 293 6.65 -6.81 -10.06
C PHE A 293 7.18 -8.23 -10.16
N VAL A 294 7.98 -8.56 -11.18
CA VAL A 294 8.56 -9.89 -11.37
C VAL A 294 9.53 -10.24 -10.24
N ARG A 295 10.34 -9.28 -9.73
CA ARG A 295 11.15 -9.45 -8.51
C ARG A 295 10.29 -9.96 -7.34
N ASN A 296 9.12 -9.35 -7.12
CA ASN A 296 8.22 -9.73 -6.02
C ASN A 296 7.61 -11.12 -6.26
N VAL A 297 7.23 -11.43 -7.51
CA VAL A 297 6.69 -12.76 -7.87
C VAL A 297 7.75 -13.83 -7.70
N LEU A 298 9.00 -13.58 -8.07
CA LEU A 298 10.13 -14.48 -7.84
C LEU A 298 10.40 -14.70 -6.35
N THR A 299 10.25 -13.64 -5.53
CA THR A 299 10.36 -13.79 -4.07
C THR A 299 9.26 -14.71 -3.53
N ALA A 300 8.04 -14.57 -4.00
CA ALA A 300 6.94 -15.45 -3.64
C ALA A 300 7.17 -16.90 -4.12
N ALA A 301 7.67 -17.08 -5.35
CA ALA A 301 8.02 -18.40 -5.89
C ALA A 301 9.09 -19.10 -5.04
N GLY A 302 10.16 -18.39 -4.67
CA GLY A 302 11.23 -18.94 -3.82
C GLY A 302 10.79 -19.24 -2.38
N ASN A 303 9.68 -18.67 -1.91
CA ASN A 303 9.06 -18.99 -0.63
C ASN A 303 8.12 -20.22 -0.71
N GLY A 304 7.65 -20.57 -1.90
CA GLY A 304 6.79 -21.72 -2.16
C GLY A 304 7.57 -23.04 -2.34
N ARG A 305 6.83 -24.08 -2.68
CA ARG A 305 7.36 -25.42 -2.96
C ARG A 305 6.95 -25.94 -4.35
N ASP A 306 6.35 -25.08 -5.17
CA ASP A 306 5.92 -25.45 -6.53
C ASP A 306 7.14 -25.55 -7.45
N LEU A 307 7.63 -26.76 -7.67
CA LEU A 307 8.74 -27.00 -8.61
C LEU A 307 8.33 -26.81 -10.07
N GLY A 308 7.05 -26.72 -10.39
CA GLY A 308 6.57 -26.43 -11.75
C GLY A 308 7.00 -25.07 -12.29
N VAL A 309 7.41 -24.15 -11.42
CA VAL A 309 7.92 -22.83 -11.82
C VAL A 309 9.40 -22.81 -12.20
N LEU A 310 10.16 -23.90 -11.96
CA LEU A 310 11.61 -23.94 -12.19
C LEU A 310 12.03 -23.50 -13.60
N PRO A 311 11.39 -23.94 -14.71
CA PRO A 311 11.78 -23.49 -16.04
C PRO A 311 11.63 -21.98 -16.24
N LEU A 312 10.61 -21.36 -15.63
CA LEU A 312 10.38 -19.91 -15.70
C LEU A 312 11.42 -19.16 -14.86
N VAL A 313 11.76 -19.67 -13.68
CA VAL A 313 12.80 -19.10 -12.81
C VAL A 313 14.15 -19.16 -13.51
N GLU A 314 14.50 -20.29 -14.15
CA GLU A 314 15.73 -20.47 -14.90
C GLU A 314 15.82 -19.47 -16.08
N MET A 315 14.75 -19.31 -16.86
CA MET A 315 14.67 -18.33 -17.94
C MET A 315 14.90 -16.89 -17.42
N LEU A 316 14.34 -16.52 -16.27
CA LEU A 316 14.45 -15.19 -15.69
C LEU A 316 15.83 -14.90 -15.08
N MET A 317 16.71 -15.89 -14.95
CA MET A 317 18.13 -15.67 -14.61
C MET A 317 18.91 -14.99 -15.75
N ASP A 318 18.37 -14.95 -16.96
CA ASP A 318 18.91 -14.23 -18.13
C ASP A 318 18.19 -12.92 -18.43
N ASP A 319 17.30 -12.47 -17.55
CA ASP A 319 16.55 -11.22 -17.73
C ASP A 319 17.51 -10.01 -17.86
N THR A 320 17.13 -9.03 -18.66
CA THR A 320 17.93 -7.80 -18.84
C THR A 320 18.04 -6.98 -17.56
N SER A 321 17.04 -7.08 -16.67
CA SER A 321 17.01 -6.35 -15.39
C SER A 321 17.82 -7.07 -14.30
N PRO A 322 18.85 -6.44 -13.72
CA PRO A 322 19.62 -7.04 -12.62
C PRO A 322 18.74 -7.41 -11.41
N VAL A 323 17.71 -6.62 -11.14
CA VAL A 323 16.78 -6.87 -10.02
C VAL A 323 16.00 -8.16 -10.24
N VAL A 324 15.62 -8.46 -11.49
CA VAL A 324 14.93 -9.71 -11.84
C VAL A 324 15.91 -10.88 -11.78
N ARG A 325 17.11 -10.76 -12.41
CA ARG A 325 18.11 -11.83 -12.35
C ARG A 325 18.47 -12.22 -10.92
N GLY A 326 18.76 -11.22 -10.07
CA GLY A 326 19.11 -11.49 -8.67
C GLY A 326 17.98 -12.20 -7.91
N ALA A 327 16.73 -11.80 -8.12
CA ALA A 327 15.59 -12.47 -7.51
C ALA A 327 15.38 -13.89 -8.03
N ALA A 328 15.64 -14.14 -9.32
CA ALA A 328 15.57 -15.48 -9.93
C ALA A 328 16.64 -16.41 -9.36
N ILE A 329 17.87 -15.92 -9.22
CA ILE A 329 18.97 -16.68 -8.60
C ILE A 329 18.62 -17.07 -7.16
N TRP A 330 18.12 -16.11 -6.38
CA TRP A 330 17.67 -16.40 -5.02
C TRP A 330 16.52 -17.42 -4.99
N ALA A 331 15.51 -17.26 -5.85
CA ALA A 331 14.41 -18.21 -5.92
C ALA A 331 14.90 -19.61 -6.31
N MET A 332 15.82 -19.72 -7.27
CA MET A 332 16.43 -20.97 -7.69
C MET A 332 17.19 -21.64 -6.53
N SER A 333 17.96 -20.87 -5.75
CA SER A 333 18.70 -21.42 -4.58
C SER A 333 17.77 -22.02 -3.53
N ARG A 334 16.53 -21.52 -3.44
CA ARG A 334 15.52 -22.00 -2.51
C ARG A 334 14.74 -23.20 -3.03
N LEU A 335 14.42 -23.22 -4.32
CA LEU A 335 13.59 -24.25 -4.96
C LEU A 335 14.40 -25.50 -5.32
N SER A 336 15.61 -25.32 -5.83
CA SER A 336 16.50 -26.41 -6.25
C SER A 336 17.97 -26.06 -6.07
N PRO A 337 18.58 -26.39 -4.91
CA PRO A 337 20.01 -26.18 -4.67
C PRO A 337 20.91 -26.86 -5.71
N GLU A 338 20.46 -27.97 -6.28
CA GLU A 338 21.22 -28.71 -7.31
C GLU A 338 21.29 -27.92 -8.61
N ILE A 339 20.16 -27.40 -9.11
CA ILE A 339 20.11 -26.56 -10.30
C ILE A 339 20.89 -25.27 -10.05
N PHE A 340 20.69 -24.65 -8.88
CA PHE A 340 21.45 -23.44 -8.51
C PHE A 340 22.96 -23.67 -8.59
N ALA A 341 23.48 -24.78 -8.06
CA ALA A 341 24.91 -25.08 -8.09
C ALA A 341 25.43 -25.25 -9.53
N ARG A 342 24.68 -25.92 -10.39
CA ARG A 342 24.99 -26.07 -11.81
C ARG A 342 25.03 -24.72 -12.53
N GLU A 343 23.99 -23.90 -12.37
CA GLU A 343 23.86 -22.60 -13.00
C GLU A 343 24.91 -21.60 -12.51
N LYS A 344 25.29 -21.69 -11.23
CA LYS A 344 26.41 -20.90 -10.68
C LYS A 344 27.72 -21.15 -11.41
N GLN A 345 28.05 -22.43 -11.72
CA GLN A 345 29.26 -22.77 -12.46
C GLN A 345 29.26 -22.21 -13.88
N LEU A 346 28.09 -22.11 -14.51
CA LEU A 346 27.95 -21.67 -15.89
C LEU A 346 27.92 -20.13 -16.00
N ARG A 347 27.30 -19.42 -15.07
CA ARG A 347 26.92 -18.00 -15.24
C ARG A 347 27.67 -17.01 -14.33
N PHE A 348 28.22 -17.46 -13.20
CA PHE A 348 28.82 -16.56 -12.21
C PHE A 348 29.98 -15.74 -12.75
N ALA A 349 30.82 -16.35 -13.63
CA ALA A 349 32.00 -15.67 -14.19
C ALA A 349 31.61 -14.47 -15.07
N ASP A 350 30.50 -14.59 -15.81
CA ASP A 350 30.06 -13.61 -16.81
C ASP A 350 29.10 -12.55 -16.22
N GLU A 351 28.62 -12.74 -15.00
CA GLU A 351 27.75 -11.74 -14.35
C GLU A 351 28.56 -10.52 -13.88
N LEU A 352 28.18 -9.35 -14.39
CA LEU A 352 28.88 -8.09 -14.13
C LEU A 352 28.25 -7.26 -13.00
N ASP A 353 26.95 -7.43 -12.75
CA ASP A 353 26.26 -6.62 -11.74
C ASP A 353 26.62 -7.10 -10.32
N PRO A 354 27.16 -6.20 -9.45
CA PRO A 354 27.58 -6.59 -8.11
C PRO A 354 26.45 -7.13 -7.24
N SER A 355 25.23 -6.64 -7.39
CA SER A 355 24.07 -7.09 -6.60
C SER A 355 23.65 -8.49 -7.01
N VAL A 356 23.72 -8.81 -8.30
CA VAL A 356 23.44 -10.15 -8.83
C VAL A 356 24.56 -11.12 -8.46
N ARG A 357 25.82 -10.69 -8.56
CA ARG A 357 26.96 -11.51 -8.11
C ARG A 357 26.83 -11.90 -6.62
N ALA A 358 26.35 -10.97 -5.81
CA ALA A 358 26.11 -11.27 -4.39
C ALA A 358 25.08 -12.38 -4.19
N GLU A 359 24.07 -12.52 -5.08
CA GLU A 359 23.09 -13.59 -4.99
C GLU A 359 23.70 -14.98 -5.33
N TRP A 360 24.66 -15.04 -6.23
CA TRP A 360 25.42 -16.27 -6.51
C TRP A 360 26.32 -16.71 -5.36
N MET A 361 26.62 -15.83 -4.39
CA MET A 361 27.44 -16.17 -3.24
C MET A 361 26.64 -16.74 -2.05
N LEU A 362 25.36 -17.07 -2.28
CA LEU A 362 24.56 -17.83 -1.33
C LEU A 362 25.20 -19.20 -1.10
N SER A 363 25.37 -19.58 0.14
CA SER A 363 25.90 -20.88 0.59
C SER A 363 24.76 -21.85 0.87
#